data_36e652dc42422886d57b50fcd46e06e0
#
_entry.id   36e652dc42422886d57b50fcd46e06e0
#
_cell.length_a   1.000
_cell.length_b   1.000
_cell.length_c   1.000
_cell.angle_alpha   90.00
_cell.angle_beta   90.00
_cell.angle_gamma   90.00
#
_symmetry.space_group_name_H-M   'P 1'
#
loop_
_entity.id
_entity.type
_entity.pdbx_description
1 polymer ?
#
loop_
_entity_poly.entity_id
_entity_poly.type
_entity_poly.pdbx_seq_one_letter_code
_entity_poly.pdbx_strand_id
1 'polypeptide(L)'
;MYCFNNDYSEAAHPQIMDALLNAAQEQNTGYSMDEHSRHARERIKKEIKNEEADIHFLVGGTQTNLLVISAALRPHQAVVAAESGHINVHETGAIESTGHKVLFQTAKDGKLTPALIQASLDWHIDEHMVQPKMVYISNSTEVGTQYRLA
;
A
#
# COMPACT_ATOMS: atom_id res chain seq x y z
N MET A 1 21.92 -7.36 19.40
CA MET A 1 22.04 -7.08 17.95
C MET A 1 20.67 -6.63 17.48
N TYR A 2 20.57 -5.43 16.87
CA TYR A 2 19.31 -5.00 16.28
C TYR A 2 19.10 -5.73 14.95
N CYS A 3 17.86 -6.19 14.72
CA CYS A 3 17.49 -6.92 13.52
C CYS A 3 16.48 -6.08 12.73
N PHE A 4 16.78 -5.79 11.46
CA PHE A 4 15.93 -5.00 10.57
C PHE A 4 15.27 -5.87 9.48
N ASN A 5 15.03 -7.15 9.76
CA ASN A 5 14.44 -8.08 8.79
C ASN A 5 12.94 -7.83 8.55
N ASN A 6 12.29 -7.19 9.51
CA ASN A 6 10.86 -6.84 9.44
C ASN A 6 10.55 -5.71 10.43
N ASP A 7 9.35 -5.19 10.38
CA ASP A 7 8.84 -4.09 11.19
C ASP A 7 7.90 -4.55 12.32
N TYR A 8 7.81 -5.85 12.59
CA TYR A 8 6.89 -6.43 13.56
C TYR A 8 7.57 -7.32 14.62
N SER A 9 8.91 -7.31 14.71
CA SER A 9 9.65 -8.15 15.68
C SER A 9 9.58 -7.63 17.09
N GLU A 10 9.37 -6.36 17.29
CA GLU A 10 9.33 -5.71 18.60
C GLU A 10 7.99 -5.03 18.84
N ALA A 11 7.63 -4.87 20.11
CA ALA A 11 6.44 -4.12 20.50
C ALA A 11 6.61 -2.62 20.21
N ALA A 12 5.51 -1.88 20.30
CA ALA A 12 5.52 -0.44 20.16
C ALA A 12 6.39 0.25 21.24
N HIS A 13 6.84 1.47 20.96
CA HIS A 13 7.59 2.28 21.93
C HIS A 13 6.86 2.35 23.29
N PRO A 14 7.57 2.32 24.43
CA PRO A 14 6.96 2.29 25.77
C PRO A 14 5.87 3.35 25.99
N GLN A 15 6.05 4.57 25.51
CA GLN A 15 5.04 5.63 25.61
C GLN A 15 3.74 5.29 24.87
N ILE A 16 3.81 4.54 23.77
CA ILE A 16 2.62 4.08 23.04
C ILE A 16 1.93 2.97 23.85
N MET A 17 2.71 2.07 24.44
CA MET A 17 2.17 1.01 25.33
C MET A 17 1.47 1.61 26.53
N ASP A 18 2.06 2.63 27.18
CA ASP A 18 1.44 3.35 28.30
C ASP A 18 0.14 4.05 27.87
N ALA A 19 0.13 4.70 26.68
CA ALA A 19 -1.07 5.32 26.15
C ALA A 19 -2.19 4.29 25.87
N LEU A 20 -1.85 3.12 25.34
CA LEU A 20 -2.81 2.03 25.12
C LEU A 20 -3.37 1.50 26.44
N LEU A 21 -2.53 1.32 27.46
CA LEU A 21 -2.97 0.91 28.79
C LEU A 21 -3.92 1.92 29.43
N ASN A 22 -3.63 3.21 29.30
CA ASN A 22 -4.48 4.29 29.84
C ASN A 22 -5.83 4.34 29.11
N ALA A 23 -5.85 4.11 27.79
CA ALA A 23 -7.07 4.07 26.99
C ALA A 23 -7.88 2.77 27.11
N ALA A 24 -7.33 1.73 27.75
CA ALA A 24 -7.94 0.38 27.79
C ALA A 24 -9.32 0.32 28.48
N GLN A 25 -9.67 1.31 29.31
CA GLN A 25 -10.95 1.40 30.00
C GLN A 25 -11.94 2.37 29.32
N GLU A 26 -11.52 3.03 28.24
CA GLU A 26 -12.38 3.93 27.50
C GLU A 26 -13.40 3.15 26.65
N GLN A 27 -14.60 3.66 26.58
CA GLN A 27 -15.65 3.13 25.69
C GLN A 27 -15.67 3.97 24.42
N ASN A 28 -14.95 3.55 23.42
CA ASN A 28 -14.81 4.25 22.15
C ASN A 28 -15.81 3.73 21.10
N THR A 29 -16.28 4.63 20.25
CA THR A 29 -17.07 4.28 19.07
C THR A 29 -16.16 3.54 18.07
N GLY A 30 -16.68 2.47 17.46
CA GLY A 30 -15.95 1.70 16.47
C GLY A 30 -15.81 2.40 15.11
N TYR A 31 -15.17 1.69 14.17
CA TYR A 31 -15.06 2.08 12.75
C TYR A 31 -14.35 3.42 12.52
N SER A 32 -13.30 3.70 13.31
CA SER A 32 -12.52 4.95 13.26
C SER A 32 -13.35 6.23 13.49
N MET A 33 -14.49 6.10 14.16
CA MET A 33 -15.36 7.24 14.52
C MET A 33 -15.06 7.79 15.91
N ASP A 34 -14.07 7.24 16.58
CA ASP A 34 -13.60 7.66 17.91
C ASP A 34 -12.73 8.92 17.87
N GLU A 35 -12.57 9.56 19.04
CA GLU A 35 -11.76 10.76 19.19
C GLU A 35 -10.26 10.55 18.91
N HIS A 36 -9.71 9.38 19.24
CA HIS A 36 -8.29 9.08 18.94
C HIS A 36 -8.06 9.05 17.42
N SER A 37 -8.95 8.39 16.69
CA SER A 37 -8.91 8.36 15.21
C SER A 37 -9.11 9.75 14.61
N ARG A 38 -10.01 10.59 15.16
CA ARG A 38 -10.19 11.97 14.69
C ARG A 38 -8.94 12.80 14.88
N HIS A 39 -8.36 12.80 16.08
CA HIS A 39 -7.12 13.51 16.36
C HIS A 39 -5.94 13.01 15.51
N ALA A 40 -5.84 11.71 15.29
CA ALA A 40 -4.80 11.14 14.42
C ALA A 40 -4.93 11.64 12.98
N ARG A 41 -6.15 11.67 12.41
CA ARG A 41 -6.39 12.23 11.07
C ARG A 41 -5.96 13.69 10.97
N GLU A 42 -6.34 14.51 11.94
CA GLU A 42 -5.96 15.94 11.97
C GLU A 42 -4.44 16.14 12.01
N ARG A 43 -3.75 15.35 12.84
CA ARG A 43 -2.28 15.41 12.91
C ARG A 43 -1.62 14.98 11.62
N ILE A 44 -2.11 13.90 10.99
CA ILE A 44 -1.58 13.42 9.71
C ILE A 44 -1.78 14.48 8.62
N LYS A 45 -3.00 15.04 8.48
CA LYS A 45 -3.28 16.12 7.52
C LYS A 45 -2.33 17.30 7.67
N LYS A 46 -2.09 17.72 8.90
CA LYS A 46 -1.14 18.80 9.20
C LYS A 46 0.29 18.43 8.81
N GLU A 47 0.72 17.21 9.10
CA GLU A 47 2.07 16.73 8.78
C GLU A 47 2.31 16.66 7.27
N ILE A 48 1.34 16.13 6.53
CA ILE A 48 1.42 16.06 5.05
C ILE A 48 1.10 17.40 4.37
N LYS A 49 0.72 18.44 5.16
CA LYS A 49 0.33 19.78 4.67
C LYS A 49 -0.80 19.73 3.64
N ASN A 50 -1.78 18.88 3.86
CA ASN A 50 -2.95 18.74 2.99
C ASN A 50 -4.21 18.50 3.84
N GLU A 51 -4.96 19.57 4.08
CA GLU A 51 -6.20 19.53 4.87
C GLU A 51 -7.35 18.81 4.13
N GLU A 52 -7.30 18.73 2.81
CA GLU A 52 -8.31 18.08 1.98
C GLU A 52 -8.09 16.57 1.82
N ALA A 53 -6.99 16.02 2.35
CA ALA A 53 -6.72 14.59 2.24
C ALA A 53 -7.71 13.76 3.06
N ASP A 54 -8.22 12.69 2.49
CA ASP A 54 -8.96 11.67 3.23
C ASP A 54 -8.00 10.65 3.84
N ILE A 55 -8.09 10.44 5.15
CA ILE A 55 -7.23 9.54 5.90
C ILE A 55 -8.05 8.34 6.40
N HIS A 56 -7.64 7.16 6.00
CA HIS A 56 -8.27 5.89 6.36
C HIS A 56 -7.29 5.02 7.15
N PHE A 57 -7.74 4.44 8.26
CA PHE A 57 -6.96 3.48 9.06
C PHE A 57 -7.38 2.05 8.71
N LEU A 58 -6.42 1.23 8.31
CA LEU A 58 -6.61 -0.16 7.92
C LEU A 58 -5.67 -1.06 8.74
N VAL A 59 -5.99 -2.34 8.86
CA VAL A 59 -5.28 -3.24 9.77
C VAL A 59 -3.92 -3.72 9.25
N GLY A 60 -3.63 -3.54 7.96
CA GLY A 60 -2.36 -3.97 7.39
C GLY A 60 -2.18 -3.62 5.93
N GLY A 61 -0.95 -3.77 5.42
CA GLY A 61 -0.58 -3.42 4.05
C GLY A 61 -1.33 -4.21 2.99
N THR A 62 -1.45 -5.52 3.16
CA THR A 62 -2.18 -6.38 2.22
C THR A 62 -3.65 -5.97 2.10
N GLN A 63 -4.33 -5.68 3.22
CA GLN A 63 -5.69 -5.16 3.17
C GLN A 63 -5.76 -3.80 2.45
N THR A 64 -4.79 -2.93 2.70
CA THR A 64 -4.72 -1.63 2.04
C THR A 64 -4.59 -1.78 0.52
N ASN A 65 -3.64 -2.60 0.06
CA ASN A 65 -3.43 -2.85 -1.36
C ASN A 65 -4.67 -3.45 -2.03
N LEU A 66 -5.25 -4.47 -1.41
CA LEU A 66 -6.48 -5.12 -1.89
C LEU A 66 -7.63 -4.12 -2.02
N LEU A 67 -7.89 -3.31 -0.99
CA LEU A 67 -8.99 -2.34 -1.00
C LEU A 67 -8.77 -1.23 -2.02
N VAL A 68 -7.58 -0.65 -2.10
CA VAL A 68 -7.27 0.43 -3.04
C VAL A 68 -7.39 -0.05 -4.48
N ILE A 69 -6.81 -1.20 -4.80
CA ILE A 69 -6.83 -1.76 -6.16
C ILE A 69 -8.25 -2.15 -6.55
N SER A 70 -8.97 -2.85 -5.66
CA SER A 70 -10.35 -3.26 -5.90
C SER A 70 -11.32 -2.09 -6.06
N ALA A 71 -11.14 -1.03 -5.29
CA ALA A 71 -12.02 0.15 -5.37
C ALA A 71 -11.73 1.04 -6.58
N ALA A 72 -10.48 1.11 -7.03
CA ALA A 72 -10.05 2.01 -8.09
C ALA A 72 -10.15 1.40 -9.49
N LEU A 73 -10.10 0.08 -9.62
CA LEU A 73 -10.10 -0.62 -10.90
C LEU A 73 -11.46 -1.25 -11.23
N ARG A 74 -11.82 -1.23 -12.51
CA ARG A 74 -12.93 -2.03 -13.06
C ARG A 74 -12.48 -3.46 -13.33
N PRO A 75 -13.39 -4.46 -13.41
CA PRO A 75 -13.03 -5.88 -13.54
C PRO A 75 -12.08 -6.23 -14.69
N HIS A 76 -12.12 -5.47 -15.80
CA HIS A 76 -11.24 -5.66 -16.98
C HIS A 76 -9.93 -4.86 -16.89
N GLN A 77 -9.68 -4.18 -15.78
CA GLN A 77 -8.49 -3.36 -15.60
C GLN A 77 -7.47 -4.08 -14.71
N ALA A 78 -6.20 -3.71 -14.86
CA ALA A 78 -5.08 -4.34 -14.21
C ALA A 78 -4.11 -3.32 -13.60
N VAL A 79 -3.33 -3.78 -12.64
CA VAL A 79 -2.28 -3.01 -11.99
C VAL A 79 -0.91 -3.47 -12.48
N VAL A 80 -0.03 -2.52 -12.83
CA VAL A 80 1.37 -2.77 -13.21
C VAL A 80 2.24 -2.69 -11.96
N ALA A 81 3.11 -3.67 -11.75
CA ALA A 81 4.06 -3.72 -10.64
C ALA A 81 5.45 -4.15 -11.10
N ALA A 82 6.48 -3.94 -10.29
CA ALA A 82 7.75 -4.64 -10.49
C ALA A 82 7.55 -6.15 -10.22
N GLU A 83 8.35 -7.01 -10.85
CA GLU A 83 8.34 -8.45 -10.62
C GLU A 83 8.54 -8.80 -9.13
N SER A 84 9.41 -8.08 -8.44
CA SER A 84 9.62 -8.19 -7.00
C SER A 84 8.61 -7.43 -6.14
N GLY A 85 7.65 -6.71 -6.75
CA GLY A 85 6.71 -5.88 -6.02
C GLY A 85 5.86 -6.68 -5.03
N HIS A 86 5.62 -6.12 -3.85
CA HIS A 86 4.95 -6.79 -2.73
C HIS A 86 3.63 -7.46 -3.13
N ILE A 87 2.79 -6.78 -3.91
CA ILE A 87 1.51 -7.32 -4.40
C ILE A 87 1.66 -8.53 -5.33
N ASN A 88 2.84 -8.71 -5.94
CA ASN A 88 3.11 -9.83 -6.85
C ASN A 88 3.68 -11.04 -6.10
N VAL A 89 4.45 -10.85 -5.02
CA VAL A 89 5.25 -11.93 -4.42
C VAL A 89 4.98 -12.20 -2.93
N HIS A 90 4.36 -11.28 -2.19
CA HIS A 90 4.23 -11.39 -0.73
C HIS A 90 2.79 -11.26 -0.20
N GLU A 91 1.77 -11.35 -1.05
CA GLU A 91 0.37 -11.20 -0.63
C GLU A 91 -0.52 -12.41 -0.92
N THR A 92 0.06 -13.55 -1.29
CA THR A 92 -0.64 -14.84 -1.41
C THR A 92 -1.88 -14.77 -2.33
N GLY A 93 -1.79 -14.00 -3.42
CA GLY A 93 -2.90 -13.85 -4.37
C GLY A 93 -4.01 -12.91 -3.88
N ALA A 94 -3.74 -11.98 -2.97
CA ALA A 94 -4.76 -11.07 -2.46
C ALA A 94 -5.37 -10.20 -3.56
N ILE A 95 -4.56 -9.71 -4.50
CA ILE A 95 -5.04 -8.87 -5.60
C ILE A 95 -5.86 -9.71 -6.59
N GLU A 96 -5.36 -10.89 -6.96
CA GLU A 96 -6.04 -11.81 -7.85
C GLU A 96 -7.40 -12.27 -7.30
N SER A 97 -7.54 -12.36 -5.98
CA SER A 97 -8.81 -12.69 -5.32
C SER A 97 -9.91 -11.65 -5.55
N THR A 98 -9.53 -10.41 -5.90
CA THR A 98 -10.47 -9.35 -6.27
C THR A 98 -10.87 -9.38 -7.74
N GLY A 99 -10.33 -10.31 -8.52
CA GLY A 99 -10.56 -10.45 -9.96
C GLY A 99 -9.62 -9.60 -10.81
N HIS A 100 -8.66 -8.88 -10.21
CA HIS A 100 -7.71 -8.06 -10.95
C HIS A 100 -6.40 -8.79 -11.20
N LYS A 101 -5.82 -8.53 -12.35
CA LYS A 101 -4.52 -9.10 -12.74
C LYS A 101 -3.39 -8.16 -12.36
N VAL A 102 -2.33 -8.72 -11.78
CA VAL A 102 -1.05 -8.04 -11.63
C VAL A 102 -0.23 -8.25 -12.90
N LEU A 103 0.14 -7.16 -13.56
CA LEU A 103 1.03 -7.15 -14.73
C LEU A 103 2.42 -6.76 -14.26
N PHE A 104 3.30 -7.72 -14.11
CA PHE A 104 4.63 -7.44 -13.62
C PHE A 104 5.63 -7.17 -14.75
N GLN A 105 6.61 -6.32 -14.46
CA GLN A 105 7.75 -6.01 -15.31
C GLN A 105 9.05 -6.36 -14.59
N THR A 106 9.96 -7.04 -15.28
CA THR A 106 11.27 -7.37 -14.74
C THR A 106 12.09 -6.09 -14.62
N ALA A 107 12.32 -5.65 -13.39
CA ALA A 107 13.06 -4.44 -13.05
C ALA A 107 14.34 -4.83 -12.30
N LYS A 108 15.51 -4.54 -12.86
CA LYS A 108 16.83 -4.98 -12.36
C LYS A 108 17.09 -4.62 -10.88
N ASP A 109 16.57 -3.47 -10.45
CA ASP A 109 16.73 -2.93 -9.09
C ASP A 109 15.38 -2.81 -8.34
N GLY A 110 14.38 -3.56 -8.78
CA GLY A 110 13.04 -3.55 -8.20
C GLY A 110 12.22 -2.29 -8.49
N LYS A 111 12.75 -1.34 -9.28
CA LYS A 111 12.06 -0.07 -9.60
C LYS A 111 11.48 -0.07 -10.99
N LEU A 112 10.18 0.18 -11.08
CA LEU A 112 9.56 0.50 -12.36
C LEU A 112 10.11 1.82 -12.91
N THR A 113 10.33 1.84 -14.22
CA THR A 113 10.66 3.06 -14.97
C THR A 113 9.50 3.42 -15.89
N PRO A 114 9.40 4.68 -16.35
CA PRO A 114 8.41 5.06 -17.36
C PRO A 114 8.45 4.16 -18.61
N ALA A 115 9.63 3.72 -19.03
CA ALA A 115 9.79 2.83 -20.17
C ALA A 115 9.19 1.43 -19.94
N LEU A 116 9.35 0.86 -18.73
CA LEU A 116 8.75 -0.43 -18.37
C LEU A 116 7.22 -0.33 -18.25
N ILE A 117 6.72 0.79 -17.73
CA ILE A 117 5.28 1.05 -17.68
C ILE A 117 4.73 1.18 -19.11
N GLN A 118 5.40 1.94 -19.96
CA GLN A 118 5.00 2.10 -21.36
C GLN A 118 5.00 0.75 -22.10
N ALA A 119 5.99 -0.11 -21.86
CA ALA A 119 6.01 -1.45 -22.44
C ALA A 119 4.78 -2.29 -22.04
N SER A 120 4.29 -2.15 -20.81
CA SER A 120 3.01 -2.79 -20.42
C SER A 120 1.82 -2.23 -21.18
N LEU A 121 1.77 -0.93 -21.41
CA LEU A 121 0.69 -0.29 -22.16
C LEU A 121 0.73 -0.72 -23.63
N ASP A 122 1.90 -0.72 -24.25
CA ASP A 122 2.09 -1.06 -25.67
C ASP A 122 1.80 -2.55 -25.96
N TRP A 123 1.98 -3.43 -24.95
CA TRP A 123 1.65 -4.85 -25.08
C TRP A 123 0.16 -5.13 -24.96
N HIS A 124 -0.57 -4.39 -24.11
CA HIS A 124 -1.99 -4.64 -23.81
C HIS A 124 -2.91 -3.78 -24.68
N ILE A 125 -2.81 -3.94 -26.01
CA ILE A 125 -3.57 -3.17 -27.00
C ILE A 125 -4.77 -3.91 -27.59
N ASP A 126 -4.85 -5.23 -27.40
CA ASP A 126 -5.94 -6.08 -27.89
C ASP A 126 -7.16 -5.97 -26.95
N GLU A 127 -8.36 -5.91 -27.54
CA GLU A 127 -9.61 -5.80 -26.78
C GLU A 127 -9.94 -7.02 -25.89
N HIS A 128 -9.27 -8.16 -26.11
CA HIS A 128 -9.40 -9.35 -25.28
C HIS A 128 -8.41 -9.38 -24.10
N MET A 129 -7.52 -8.40 -24.00
CA MET A 129 -6.55 -8.26 -22.93
C MET A 129 -7.07 -7.34 -21.83
N VAL A 130 -6.63 -7.57 -20.59
CA VAL A 130 -6.87 -6.62 -19.51
C VAL A 130 -6.16 -5.29 -19.78
N GLN A 131 -6.74 -4.18 -19.34
CA GLN A 131 -6.21 -2.84 -19.54
C GLN A 131 -5.38 -2.39 -18.34
N PRO A 132 -4.07 -2.09 -18.50
CA PRO A 132 -3.29 -1.46 -17.43
C PRO A 132 -3.83 -0.06 -17.11
N LYS A 133 -4.24 0.18 -15.85
CA LYS A 133 -4.83 1.46 -15.42
C LYS A 133 -4.27 1.98 -14.11
N MET A 134 -3.47 1.18 -13.43
CA MET A 134 -2.83 1.55 -12.18
C MET A 134 -1.37 1.12 -12.19
N VAL A 135 -0.52 1.86 -11.51
CA VAL A 135 0.87 1.49 -11.23
C VAL A 135 1.03 1.39 -9.74
N TYR A 136 1.59 0.27 -9.30
CA TYR A 136 1.98 0.03 -7.92
C TYR A 136 3.50 0.13 -7.77
N ILE A 137 3.95 0.84 -6.76
CA ILE A 137 5.35 0.89 -6.36
C ILE A 137 5.49 0.73 -4.85
N SER A 138 6.51 0.00 -4.42
CA SER A 138 6.95 -0.01 -3.02
C SER A 138 8.13 0.96 -2.85
N ASN A 139 8.12 1.75 -1.79
CA ASN A 139 9.24 2.64 -1.48
C ASN A 139 9.52 2.63 0.06
N SER A 140 10.57 1.93 0.52
CA SER A 140 11.61 1.21 -0.27
C SER A 140 11.07 -0.02 -1.00
N THR A 141 11.77 -0.43 -2.07
CA THR A 141 11.43 -1.66 -2.79
C THR A 141 11.83 -2.90 -1.98
N GLU A 142 11.31 -4.05 -2.33
CA GLU A 142 11.58 -5.34 -1.68
C GLU A 142 13.05 -5.79 -1.83
N VAL A 143 13.79 -5.21 -2.77
CA VAL A 143 15.24 -5.44 -2.95
C VAL A 143 16.10 -4.34 -2.30
N GLY A 144 15.52 -3.47 -1.47
CA GLY A 144 16.24 -2.48 -0.66
C GLY A 144 16.66 -1.21 -1.40
N THR A 145 16.10 -0.93 -2.57
CA THR A 145 16.34 0.31 -3.31
C THR A 145 15.26 1.36 -3.01
N GLN A 146 15.52 2.61 -3.33
CA GLN A 146 14.59 3.72 -3.08
C GLN A 146 14.36 4.54 -4.35
N TYR A 147 13.11 4.93 -4.57
CA TYR A 147 12.81 6.02 -5.50
C TYR A 147 13.25 7.34 -4.88
N ARG A 148 13.81 8.23 -5.70
CA ARG A 148 14.20 9.58 -5.29
C ARG A 148 13.45 10.60 -6.13
N LEU A 149 13.15 11.72 -5.53
CA LEU A 149 12.70 12.89 -6.28
C LEU A 149 13.86 13.34 -7.19
N ALA A 150 13.55 13.64 -8.44
CA ALA A 150 14.51 14.13 -9.43
C ALA A 150 14.85 15.61 -9.16
#